data_277aa762fd58c0a9fd299279fd458200
#
_entry.id   277aa762fd58c0a9fd299279fd458200
#
_cell.length_a   1.000
_cell.length_b   1.000
_cell.length_c   1.000
_cell.angle_alpha   90.00
_cell.angle_beta   90.00
_cell.angle_gamma   90.00
#
_symmetry.space_group_name_H-M   'P 1'
#
loop_
_entity.id
_entity.type
_entity.pdbx_description
1 polymer ?
#
loop_
_entity_poly.entity_id
_entity_poly.type
_entity_poly.pdbx_seq_one_letter_code
_entity_poly.pdbx_strand_id
1 'polypeptide(L)'
;MKPTAAATALTALLLLPPALQAQSMHDFSGTWQMDPARSQSAQQGEPFKMVTFVIAQSAGQVRIEATRGNEKENVLYPLTRSRASSPSNAPGQAEAYWEGERLVTVTQRTVSGQTVTVKEARSLGASGADMTVETTVIVQHGYSMPGAKTYGTSEDVFTKLKP
;
A
#
# COMPACT_ATOMS: atom_id res chain seq x y z
N MET A 1 30.01 -63.12 -41.79
CA MET A 1 28.94 -62.09 -41.76
C MET A 1 28.66 -61.72 -40.31
N LYS A 2 29.05 -60.49 -39.88
CA LYS A 2 28.82 -60.01 -38.51
C LYS A 2 27.66 -58.98 -38.58
N PRO A 3 26.61 -59.01 -37.75
CA PRO A 3 25.60 -57.98 -37.67
C PRO A 3 26.09 -56.84 -36.75
N THR A 4 25.99 -55.63 -37.28
CA THR A 4 26.29 -54.39 -36.59
C THR A 4 25.04 -53.96 -35.81
N ALA A 5 25.12 -53.84 -34.50
CA ALA A 5 24.04 -53.33 -33.66
C ALA A 5 24.12 -51.78 -33.62
N ALA A 6 23.08 -51.13 -34.09
CA ALA A 6 22.92 -49.70 -33.97
C ALA A 6 22.30 -49.36 -32.59
N ALA A 7 23.06 -48.63 -31.77
CA ALA A 7 22.57 -48.10 -30.49
C ALA A 7 21.85 -46.79 -30.70
N THR A 8 20.56 -46.76 -30.47
CA THR A 8 19.71 -45.52 -30.49
C THR A 8 19.78 -44.85 -29.12
N ALA A 9 20.47 -43.73 -29.05
CA ALA A 9 20.51 -42.89 -27.84
C ALA A 9 19.23 -42.09 -27.71
N LEU A 10 18.40 -42.38 -26.70
CA LEU A 10 17.19 -41.63 -26.35
C LEU A 10 17.57 -40.44 -25.46
N THR A 11 17.62 -39.26 -26.03
CA THR A 11 17.87 -38.00 -25.29
C THR A 11 16.60 -37.58 -24.57
N ALA A 12 16.52 -37.79 -23.26
CA ALA A 12 15.43 -37.29 -22.41
C ALA A 12 15.60 -35.79 -22.16
N LEU A 13 14.75 -34.97 -22.79
CA LEU A 13 14.67 -33.54 -22.58
C LEU A 13 13.93 -33.31 -21.24
N LEU A 14 14.65 -32.98 -20.19
CA LEU A 14 14.11 -32.55 -18.89
C LEU A 14 13.45 -31.19 -19.04
N LEU A 15 12.13 -31.15 -19.15
CA LEU A 15 11.32 -29.95 -19.01
C LEU A 15 11.34 -29.51 -17.54
N LEU A 16 12.22 -28.57 -17.19
CA LEU A 16 12.18 -27.87 -15.91
C LEU A 16 10.90 -27.02 -15.88
N PRO A 17 10.05 -27.14 -14.86
CA PRO A 17 8.91 -26.25 -14.71
C PRO A 17 9.41 -24.81 -14.53
N PRO A 18 8.73 -23.80 -15.12
CA PRO A 18 9.06 -22.42 -14.87
C PRO A 18 8.93 -22.17 -13.37
N ALA A 19 10.03 -21.78 -12.73
CA ALA A 19 10.01 -21.30 -11.36
C ALA A 19 9.01 -20.15 -11.32
N LEU A 20 7.89 -20.31 -10.57
CA LEU A 20 7.03 -19.19 -10.22
C LEU A 20 7.96 -18.20 -9.49
N GLN A 21 8.30 -17.12 -10.19
CA GLN A 21 8.95 -15.98 -9.56
C GLN A 21 7.93 -15.43 -8.58
N ALA A 22 8.10 -15.76 -7.32
CA ALA A 22 7.43 -15.06 -6.24
C ALA A 22 7.84 -13.58 -6.42
N GLN A 23 6.90 -12.73 -6.85
CA GLN A 23 7.11 -11.30 -6.87
C GLN A 23 7.55 -10.93 -5.47
N SER A 24 8.79 -10.45 -5.34
CA SER A 24 9.31 -9.95 -4.06
C SER A 24 8.44 -8.75 -3.70
N MET A 25 7.46 -8.97 -2.83
CA MET A 25 6.63 -7.90 -2.32
C MET A 25 7.57 -6.92 -1.59
N HIS A 26 7.52 -5.65 -1.96
CA HIS A 26 8.30 -4.62 -1.29
C HIS A 26 7.95 -4.59 0.19
N ASP A 27 8.97 -4.55 1.05
CA ASP A 27 8.79 -4.50 2.49
C ASP A 27 8.78 -3.05 2.97
N PHE A 28 7.60 -2.57 3.34
CA PHE A 28 7.39 -1.24 3.90
C PHE A 28 7.65 -1.18 5.41
N SER A 29 7.98 -2.30 6.06
CA SER A 29 8.21 -2.33 7.51
C SER A 29 9.32 -1.38 7.94
N GLY A 30 9.12 -0.74 9.09
CA GLY A 30 10.06 0.18 9.70
C GLY A 30 9.40 1.44 10.21
N THR A 31 10.24 2.38 10.65
CA THR A 31 9.81 3.70 11.11
C THR A 31 10.15 4.73 10.02
N TRP A 32 9.14 5.52 9.66
CA TRP A 32 9.21 6.48 8.57
C TRP A 32 8.84 7.86 9.09
N GLN A 33 9.68 8.85 8.84
CA GLN A 33 9.42 10.23 9.22
C GLN A 33 9.19 11.08 7.98
N MET A 34 8.15 11.91 8.00
CA MET A 34 7.88 12.85 6.92
C MET A 34 9.05 13.80 6.70
N ASP A 35 9.37 14.05 5.45
CA ASP A 35 10.27 15.12 5.02
C ASP A 35 9.42 16.34 4.62
N PRO A 36 9.33 17.38 5.48
CA PRO A 36 8.45 18.53 5.21
C PRO A 36 8.84 19.31 3.95
N ALA A 37 10.13 19.31 3.60
CA ALA A 37 10.61 20.05 2.44
C ALA A 37 10.16 19.42 1.11
N ARG A 38 9.89 18.11 1.12
CA ARG A 38 9.46 17.32 -0.06
C ARG A 38 7.98 16.93 0.00
N SER A 39 7.22 17.39 1.01
CA SER A 39 5.84 16.97 1.25
C SER A 39 4.85 18.11 0.99
N GLN A 40 3.80 17.82 0.19
CA GLN A 40 2.79 18.80 -0.14
C GLN A 40 1.92 19.17 1.06
N SER A 41 1.54 18.20 1.90
CA SER A 41 0.69 18.44 3.06
C SER A 41 1.35 19.35 4.09
N ALA A 42 2.69 19.37 4.16
CA ALA A 42 3.43 20.26 5.02
C ALA A 42 3.33 21.75 4.62
N GLN A 43 2.94 22.01 3.37
CA GLN A 43 2.85 23.35 2.80
C GLN A 43 1.40 23.87 2.73
N GLN A 44 0.39 23.02 3.04
CA GLN A 44 -1.02 23.32 2.84
C GLN A 44 -1.75 23.84 4.07
N GLY A 45 -1.12 23.92 5.22
CA GLY A 45 -1.80 24.34 6.43
C GLY A 45 -0.91 24.69 7.61
N GLU A 46 -1.33 25.64 8.39
CA GLU A 46 -0.76 26.03 9.67
C GLU A 46 -1.73 25.67 10.81
N PRO A 47 -1.24 25.13 11.94
CA PRO A 47 0.14 24.71 12.18
C PRO A 47 0.47 23.33 11.57
N PHE A 48 1.63 23.21 10.93
CA PHE A 48 2.15 21.95 10.43
C PHE A 48 2.37 20.96 11.58
N LYS A 49 1.89 19.72 11.41
CA LYS A 49 2.15 18.63 12.34
C LYS A 49 3.07 17.60 11.70
N MET A 50 4.22 17.35 12.30
CA MET A 50 5.12 16.27 11.87
C MET A 50 4.38 14.93 11.88
N VAL A 51 4.54 14.17 10.80
CA VAL A 51 3.95 12.83 10.68
C VAL A 51 5.05 11.77 10.76
N THR A 52 4.81 10.76 11.56
CA THR A 52 5.66 9.56 11.64
C THR A 52 4.79 8.34 11.48
N PHE A 53 5.22 7.37 10.67
CA PHE A 53 4.61 6.06 10.55
C PHE A 53 5.52 4.99 11.16
N VAL A 54 4.93 4.06 11.91
CA VAL A 54 5.54 2.77 12.22
C VAL A 54 4.73 1.73 11.48
N ILE A 55 5.36 1.06 10.53
CA ILE A 55 4.72 0.06 9.67
C ILE A 55 5.27 -1.32 10.02
N ALA A 56 4.36 -2.26 10.27
CA ALA A 56 4.67 -3.68 10.43
C ALA A 56 3.86 -4.46 9.38
N GLN A 57 4.58 -5.06 8.42
CA GLN A 57 4.00 -5.80 7.31
C GLN A 57 4.19 -7.29 7.50
N SER A 58 3.18 -8.07 7.16
CA SER A 58 3.20 -9.52 7.08
C SER A 58 2.48 -10.01 5.83
N ALA A 59 2.48 -11.31 5.56
CA ALA A 59 1.84 -11.87 4.36
C ALA A 59 0.33 -11.63 4.27
N GLY A 60 -0.36 -11.46 5.41
CA GLY A 60 -1.82 -11.34 5.46
C GLY A 60 -2.35 -10.00 5.97
N GLN A 61 -1.48 -9.13 6.45
CA GLN A 61 -1.90 -7.85 7.03
C GLN A 61 -0.78 -6.84 7.10
N VAL A 62 -1.18 -5.57 7.15
CA VAL A 62 -0.28 -4.43 7.40
C VAL A 62 -0.83 -3.67 8.61
N ARG A 63 0.00 -3.44 9.60
CA ARG A 63 -0.31 -2.54 10.73
C ARG A 63 0.41 -1.24 10.51
N ILE A 64 -0.31 -0.13 10.62
CA ILE A 64 0.26 1.21 10.52
C ILE A 64 -0.12 1.99 11.77
N GLU A 65 0.89 2.39 12.53
CA GLU A 65 0.76 3.37 13.60
C GLU A 65 1.19 4.72 13.04
N ALA A 66 0.27 5.67 12.98
CA ALA A 66 0.50 7.04 12.56
C ALA A 66 0.53 7.96 13.77
N THR A 67 1.58 8.78 13.89
CA THR A 67 1.66 9.85 14.86
C THR A 67 1.64 11.19 14.12
N ARG A 68 0.72 12.07 14.47
CA ARG A 68 0.59 13.43 13.93
C ARG A 68 0.60 14.44 15.07
N GLY A 69 1.76 15.05 15.34
CA GLY A 69 1.94 15.84 16.56
C GLY A 69 1.72 14.97 17.81
N ASN A 70 0.68 15.27 18.59
CA ASN A 70 0.33 14.50 19.81
C ASN A 70 -0.74 13.42 19.56
N GLU A 71 -1.30 13.35 18.36
CA GLU A 71 -2.34 12.39 18.00
C GLU A 71 -1.71 11.10 17.50
N LYS A 72 -2.21 9.95 18.01
CA LYS A 72 -1.79 8.62 17.58
C LYS A 72 -2.99 7.84 17.06
N GLU A 73 -2.82 7.22 15.91
CA GLU A 73 -3.79 6.32 15.31
C GLU A 73 -3.10 5.00 14.98
N ASN A 74 -3.71 3.88 15.30
CA ASN A 74 -3.20 2.55 14.99
C ASN A 74 -4.26 1.77 14.24
N VAL A 75 -3.98 1.42 13.00
CA VAL A 75 -4.92 0.71 12.12
C VAL A 75 -4.28 -0.58 11.63
N LEU A 76 -5.06 -1.66 11.73
CA LEU A 76 -4.73 -2.95 11.14
C LEU A 76 -5.50 -3.10 9.83
N TYR A 77 -4.76 -3.31 8.75
CA TYR A 77 -5.30 -3.49 7.41
C TYR A 77 -5.14 -4.96 7.00
N PRO A 78 -6.22 -5.73 6.87
CA PRO A 78 -6.16 -7.03 6.21
C PRO A 78 -5.66 -6.85 4.77
N LEU A 79 -4.67 -7.67 4.37
CA LEU A 79 -4.08 -7.61 3.03
C LEU A 79 -4.83 -8.56 2.10
N THR A 80 -5.51 -8.02 1.10
CA THR A 80 -6.23 -8.79 0.09
C THR A 80 -5.36 -8.98 -1.16
N ARG A 81 -5.46 -10.14 -1.82
CA ARG A 81 -4.62 -10.48 -2.98
C ARG A 81 -4.97 -9.72 -4.25
N SER A 82 -6.10 -9.07 -4.31
CA SER A 82 -6.57 -8.38 -5.51
C SER A 82 -7.65 -7.36 -5.16
N ARG A 83 -7.68 -6.27 -5.90
CA ARG A 83 -8.78 -5.30 -5.93
C ARG A 83 -10.04 -5.92 -6.56
N ALA A 84 -10.44 -7.11 -6.15
CA ALA A 84 -11.57 -7.82 -6.76
C ALA A 84 -12.94 -7.41 -6.21
N SER A 85 -12.97 -6.55 -5.21
CA SER A 85 -14.23 -6.05 -4.64
C SER A 85 -14.12 -4.55 -4.49
N SER A 86 -15.13 -3.82 -4.95
CA SER A 86 -15.34 -2.45 -4.49
C SER A 86 -15.21 -2.43 -2.97
N PRO A 87 -14.51 -1.43 -2.39
CA PRO A 87 -14.43 -1.36 -0.94
C PRO A 87 -15.84 -1.53 -0.39
N SER A 88 -15.99 -2.49 0.52
CA SER A 88 -17.28 -2.69 1.17
C SER A 88 -17.67 -1.33 1.76
N ASN A 89 -18.81 -0.78 1.34
CA ASN A 89 -19.25 0.55 1.73
C ASN A 89 -19.68 0.64 3.21
N ALA A 90 -19.17 -0.26 4.05
CA ALA A 90 -19.47 -0.26 5.48
C ALA A 90 -18.52 0.70 6.22
N PRO A 91 -19.04 1.66 6.98
CA PRO A 91 -18.24 2.55 7.80
C PRO A 91 -17.38 1.79 8.82
N GLY A 92 -16.12 2.22 9.00
CA GLY A 92 -15.18 1.59 9.93
C GLY A 92 -14.37 0.46 9.32
N GLN A 93 -14.40 0.24 8.02
CA GLN A 93 -13.56 -0.74 7.35
C GLN A 93 -12.20 -0.18 6.97
N ALA A 94 -11.19 -1.02 7.15
CA ALA A 94 -9.83 -0.80 6.71
C ALA A 94 -9.37 -2.01 5.90
N GLU A 95 -8.76 -1.80 4.75
CA GLU A 95 -8.20 -2.85 3.90
C GLU A 95 -6.89 -2.41 3.26
N ALA A 96 -6.05 -3.37 2.90
CA ALA A 96 -4.87 -3.13 2.09
C ALA A 96 -4.84 -4.08 0.89
N TYR A 97 -4.24 -3.62 -0.21
CA TYR A 97 -3.99 -4.44 -1.39
C TYR A 97 -2.77 -3.94 -2.16
N TRP A 98 -2.27 -4.77 -3.05
CA TRP A 98 -1.18 -4.42 -3.95
C TRP A 98 -1.69 -3.87 -5.27
N GLU A 99 -1.13 -2.74 -5.71
CA GLU A 99 -1.35 -2.16 -7.04
C GLU A 99 0.02 -2.10 -7.74
N GLY A 100 0.39 -3.18 -8.41
CA GLY A 100 1.77 -3.40 -8.85
C GLY A 100 2.71 -3.51 -7.64
N GLU A 101 3.69 -2.62 -7.56
CA GLU A 101 4.65 -2.54 -6.45
C GLU A 101 4.20 -1.60 -5.33
N ARG A 102 3.03 -0.98 -5.47
CA ARG A 102 2.49 -0.02 -4.51
C ARG A 102 1.64 -0.74 -3.47
N LEU A 103 1.86 -0.42 -2.20
CA LEU A 103 0.99 -0.80 -1.11
C LEU A 103 -0.12 0.23 -0.96
N VAL A 104 -1.34 -0.16 -1.25
CA VAL A 104 -2.52 0.70 -1.13
C VAL A 104 -3.29 0.35 0.12
N THR A 105 -3.61 1.34 0.95
CA THR A 105 -4.51 1.21 2.10
C THR A 105 -5.73 2.08 1.88
N VAL A 106 -6.89 1.58 2.30
CA VAL A 106 -8.17 2.30 2.24
C VAL A 106 -8.82 2.23 3.60
N THR A 107 -9.23 3.38 4.11
CA THR A 107 -10.09 3.48 5.28
C THR A 107 -11.36 4.22 4.94
N GLN A 108 -12.47 3.79 5.54
CA GLN A 108 -13.75 4.46 5.40
C GLN A 108 -14.35 4.72 6.77
N ARG A 109 -14.80 5.94 7.00
CA ARG A 109 -15.43 6.36 8.27
C ARG A 109 -16.58 7.32 8.01
N THR A 110 -17.51 7.38 8.94
CA THR A 110 -18.57 8.38 8.93
C THR A 110 -18.18 9.52 9.86
N VAL A 111 -18.20 10.75 9.33
CA VAL A 111 -17.93 11.98 10.07
C VAL A 111 -19.09 12.94 9.82
N SER A 112 -19.81 13.33 10.87
CA SER A 112 -20.95 14.27 10.77
C SER A 112 -21.98 13.88 9.69
N GLY A 113 -22.30 12.59 9.56
CA GLY A 113 -23.24 12.07 8.56
C GLY A 113 -22.70 11.99 7.13
N GLN A 114 -21.43 12.29 6.92
CA GLN A 114 -20.74 12.15 5.63
C GLN A 114 -19.83 10.92 5.65
N THR A 115 -19.72 10.24 4.52
CA THR A 115 -18.75 9.14 4.37
C THR A 115 -17.45 9.72 3.84
N VAL A 116 -16.40 9.54 4.64
CA VAL A 116 -15.02 9.93 4.28
C VAL A 116 -14.23 8.67 3.97
N THR A 117 -13.73 8.58 2.75
CA THR A 117 -12.83 7.53 2.31
C THR A 117 -11.44 8.12 2.13
N VAL A 118 -10.44 7.52 2.78
CA VAL A 118 -9.03 7.88 2.62
C VAL A 118 -8.34 6.71 1.94
N LYS A 119 -7.78 6.96 0.76
CA LYS A 119 -6.91 6.03 0.03
C LYS A 119 -5.48 6.55 0.11
N GLU A 120 -4.56 5.73 0.57
CA GLU A 120 -3.13 6.05 0.58
C GLU A 120 -2.38 4.99 -0.24
N ALA A 121 -1.64 5.43 -1.24
CA ALA A 121 -0.81 4.56 -2.08
C ALA A 121 0.66 4.86 -1.79
N ARG A 122 1.37 3.86 -1.30
CA ARG A 122 2.78 3.94 -0.88
C ARG A 122 3.67 3.31 -1.93
N SER A 123 4.75 4.00 -2.27
CA SER A 123 5.81 3.54 -3.17
C SER A 123 7.16 3.68 -2.48
N LEU A 124 8.05 2.70 -2.64
CA LEU A 124 9.43 2.82 -2.18
C LEU A 124 10.30 3.40 -3.30
N GLY A 125 11.20 4.31 -2.93
CA GLY A 125 12.29 4.72 -3.81
C GLY A 125 13.26 3.56 -4.07
N ALA A 126 14.09 3.68 -5.10
CA ALA A 126 15.00 2.63 -5.54
C ALA A 126 15.98 2.12 -4.45
N SER A 127 16.35 2.97 -3.51
CA SER A 127 17.20 2.60 -2.36
C SER A 127 16.44 1.95 -1.20
N GLY A 128 15.11 2.01 -1.20
CA GLY A 128 14.28 1.63 -0.05
C GLY A 128 14.40 2.56 1.17
N ALA A 129 15.12 3.67 1.04
CA ALA A 129 15.32 4.64 2.12
C ALA A 129 14.23 5.72 2.14
N ASP A 130 13.58 5.97 1.02
CA ASP A 130 12.49 6.92 0.87
C ASP A 130 11.20 6.19 0.53
N MET A 131 10.09 6.73 0.99
CA MET A 131 8.73 6.28 0.68
C MET A 131 7.90 7.49 0.26
N THR A 132 7.25 7.42 -0.89
CA THR A 132 6.25 8.40 -1.32
C THR A 132 4.86 7.88 -0.97
N VAL A 133 4.03 8.74 -0.41
CA VAL A 133 2.63 8.45 -0.04
C VAL A 133 1.73 9.41 -0.80
N GLU A 134 0.98 8.88 -1.77
CA GLU A 134 -0.08 9.60 -2.43
C GLU A 134 -1.38 9.38 -1.66
N THR A 135 -1.94 10.44 -1.11
CA THR A 135 -3.20 10.41 -0.36
C THR A 135 -4.33 10.97 -1.22
N THR A 136 -5.44 10.24 -1.28
CA THR A 136 -6.70 10.71 -1.87
C THR A 136 -7.78 10.66 -0.80
N VAL A 137 -8.41 11.79 -0.53
CA VAL A 137 -9.56 11.90 0.36
C VAL A 137 -10.80 12.12 -0.48
N ILE A 138 -11.83 11.28 -0.28
CA ILE A 138 -13.12 11.38 -0.93
C ILE A 138 -14.16 11.59 0.15
N VAL A 139 -14.84 12.73 0.12
CA VAL A 139 -15.96 13.02 1.00
C VAL A 139 -17.25 12.86 0.20
N GLN A 140 -18.04 11.87 0.58
CA GLN A 140 -19.39 11.68 0.02
C GLN A 140 -20.39 12.36 0.95
N HIS A 141 -21.03 13.40 0.44
CA HIS A 141 -22.03 14.17 1.20
C HIS A 141 -23.29 13.32 1.41
N GLY A 142 -23.83 13.40 2.64
CA GLY A 142 -25.03 12.67 3.05
C GLY A 142 -26.32 13.27 2.50
N TYR A 143 -27.34 13.38 3.38
CA TYR A 143 -28.70 13.78 3.01
C TYR A 143 -28.84 15.16 2.37
N SER A 144 -27.95 16.12 2.68
CA SER A 144 -28.04 17.50 2.16
C SER A 144 -27.69 17.63 0.68
N MET A 145 -26.85 16.74 0.15
CA MET A 145 -26.47 16.69 -1.27
C MET A 145 -26.20 15.24 -1.70
N PRO A 146 -27.26 14.44 -1.92
CA PRO A 146 -27.09 13.02 -2.27
C PRO A 146 -26.27 12.84 -3.55
N GLY A 147 -25.23 11.99 -3.48
CA GLY A 147 -24.35 11.68 -4.61
C GLY A 147 -23.24 12.69 -4.89
N ALA A 148 -23.22 13.87 -4.24
CA ALA A 148 -22.11 14.81 -4.37
C ALA A 148 -20.86 14.28 -3.67
N LYS A 149 -19.69 14.44 -4.32
CA LYS A 149 -18.39 14.03 -3.79
C LYS A 149 -17.39 15.16 -3.92
N THR A 150 -16.58 15.34 -2.89
CA THR A 150 -15.43 16.25 -2.92
C THR A 150 -14.14 15.41 -2.86
N TYR A 151 -13.15 15.80 -3.64
CA TYR A 151 -11.86 15.11 -3.74
C TYR A 151 -10.75 16.04 -3.25
N GLY A 152 -9.86 15.49 -2.45
CA GLY A 152 -8.58 16.12 -2.08
C GLY A 152 -7.46 15.15 -2.34
N THR A 153 -6.33 15.64 -2.83
CA THR A 153 -5.11 14.84 -3.07
C THR A 153 -3.90 15.53 -2.48
N SER A 154 -2.95 14.74 -1.98
CA SER A 154 -1.61 15.20 -1.60
C SER A 154 -0.58 14.12 -1.89
N GLU A 155 0.66 14.56 -2.08
CA GLU A 155 1.83 13.69 -2.18
C GLU A 155 2.84 14.09 -1.12
N ASP A 156 3.23 13.13 -0.28
CA ASP A 156 4.14 13.35 0.83
C ASP A 156 5.29 12.35 0.79
N VAL A 157 6.49 12.82 1.14
CA VAL A 157 7.70 12.02 1.15
C VAL A 157 8.13 11.73 2.58
N PHE A 158 8.52 10.49 2.82
CA PHE A 158 8.98 9.99 4.11
C PHE A 158 10.36 9.37 3.96
N THR A 159 11.21 9.58 4.94
CA THR A 159 12.53 8.96 5.02
C THR A 159 12.54 7.90 6.10
N LYS A 160 13.15 6.75 5.81
CA LYS A 160 13.28 5.63 6.77
C LYS A 160 14.26 6.00 7.87
N LEU A 161 13.80 5.92 9.12
CA LEU A 161 14.68 6.06 10.27
C LEU A 161 15.49 4.77 10.46
N LYS A 162 16.77 4.92 10.77
CA LYS A 162 17.59 3.77 11.16
C LYS A 162 17.15 3.30 12.54
N PRO A 163 17.12 1.96 12.78
CA PRO A 163 16.84 1.39 14.09
C PRO A 163 17.87 1.83 15.14
#